data_20c8039b15757955714111da5c4e4de1
#
_entry.id   20c8039b15757955714111da5c4e4de1
#
_cell.length_a   1.000
_cell.length_b   1.000
_cell.length_c   1.000
_cell.angle_alpha   90.00
_cell.angle_beta   90.00
_cell.angle_gamma   90.00
#
_symmetry.space_group_name_H-M   'P 1'
#
loop_
_entity.id
_entity.type
_entity.pdbx_description
1 polymer ?
#
loop_
_entity_poly.entity_id
_entity_poly.type
_entity_poly.pdbx_seq_one_letter_code
_entity_poly.pdbx_strand_id
1 'polypeptide(L)'
;PRVLISLFLASSAFYCFVIGRDRYISVSEFVVQQAAPLNTSSASVLAGAAAAPQVLTSLVDGQYLQVYLASSEVKNRLFPKPISLENKYQKSIPDLFTGINKGSSAPAQLAFYRELLQVSPQPLSGSVIVKTVGFDPEQAFDFNKALLVQSRRFVNEVNQSINADQNLFA
;
A
#
# COMPACT_ATOMS: atom_id res chain seq x y z
N PRO A 1 -7.08 -45.70 -10.83
CA PRO A 1 -7.27 -44.23 -10.76
C PRO A 1 -7.36 -43.73 -9.31
N ARG A 2 -8.01 -44.46 -8.38
CA ARG A 2 -8.18 -44.01 -6.97
C ARG A 2 -6.85 -43.81 -6.26
N VAL A 3 -5.87 -44.68 -6.44
CA VAL A 3 -4.53 -44.57 -5.82
C VAL A 3 -3.77 -43.33 -6.34
N LEU A 4 -3.87 -43.01 -7.61
CA LEU A 4 -3.23 -41.82 -8.19
C LEU A 4 -3.84 -40.53 -7.64
N ILE A 5 -5.17 -40.50 -7.44
CA ILE A 5 -5.88 -39.38 -6.88
C ILE A 5 -5.46 -39.16 -5.39
N SER A 6 -5.41 -40.25 -4.62
CA SER A 6 -4.99 -40.16 -3.21
C SER A 6 -3.53 -39.73 -3.07
N LEU A 7 -2.64 -40.18 -3.94
CA LEU A 7 -1.24 -39.78 -3.97
C LEU A 7 -1.10 -38.29 -4.30
N PHE A 8 -1.85 -37.79 -5.29
CA PHE A 8 -1.85 -36.38 -5.66
C PHE A 8 -2.37 -35.49 -4.53
N LEU A 9 -3.47 -35.89 -3.88
CA LEU A 9 -3.99 -35.16 -2.71
C LEU A 9 -3.01 -35.14 -1.54
N ALA A 10 -2.38 -36.27 -1.24
CA ALA A 10 -1.37 -36.35 -0.20
C ALA A 10 -0.15 -35.47 -0.49
N SER A 11 0.33 -35.47 -1.74
CA SER A 11 1.45 -34.62 -2.18
C SER A 11 1.08 -33.12 -2.09
N SER A 12 -0.13 -32.75 -2.50
CA SER A 12 -0.63 -31.37 -2.40
C SER A 12 -0.75 -30.91 -0.94
N ALA A 13 -1.31 -31.75 -0.09
CA ALA A 13 -1.41 -31.47 1.34
C ALA A 13 -0.02 -31.32 1.98
N PHE A 14 0.89 -32.23 1.67
CA PHE A 14 2.28 -32.15 2.15
C PHE A 14 2.96 -30.84 1.71
N TYR A 15 2.78 -30.43 0.45
CA TYR A 15 3.30 -29.16 -0.03
C TYR A 15 2.73 -27.97 0.79
N CYS A 16 1.41 -27.90 0.97
CA CYS A 16 0.78 -26.79 1.68
C CYS A 16 1.18 -26.70 3.17
N PHE A 17 1.33 -27.84 3.85
CA PHE A 17 1.59 -27.86 5.30
C PHE A 17 3.09 -27.83 5.65
N VAL A 18 3.97 -28.30 4.78
CA VAL A 18 5.40 -28.48 5.10
C VAL A 18 6.29 -27.52 4.32
N ILE A 19 5.92 -27.21 3.08
CA ILE A 19 6.78 -26.45 2.15
C ILE A 19 6.34 -25.01 2.00
N GLY A 20 5.01 -24.75 2.04
CA GLY A 20 4.44 -23.41 1.87
C GLY A 20 4.94 -22.45 2.94
N ARG A 21 5.36 -21.25 2.54
CA ARG A 21 5.78 -20.19 3.48
C ARG A 21 4.57 -19.42 3.98
N ASP A 22 4.55 -19.17 5.27
CA ASP A 22 3.54 -18.31 5.88
C ASP A 22 3.63 -16.89 5.33
N ARG A 23 2.48 -16.25 5.20
CA ARG A 23 2.35 -14.85 4.82
C ARG A 23 1.69 -14.08 5.95
N TYR A 24 2.34 -13.04 6.39
CA TYR A 24 1.88 -12.15 7.43
C TYR A 24 1.36 -10.86 6.81
N ILE A 25 0.24 -10.37 7.32
CA ILE A 25 -0.38 -9.14 6.82
C ILE A 25 -0.36 -8.11 7.94
N SER A 26 0.23 -6.95 7.68
CA SER A 26 0.12 -5.77 8.54
C SER A 26 -0.90 -4.81 7.93
N VAL A 27 -1.82 -4.33 8.77
CA VAL A 27 -2.91 -3.44 8.35
C VAL A 27 -2.82 -2.15 9.14
N SER A 28 -2.93 -1.03 8.44
CA SER A 28 -3.09 0.29 9.03
C SER A 28 -4.23 1.04 8.36
N GLU A 29 -4.93 1.85 9.14
CA GLU A 29 -5.99 2.72 8.67
C GLU A 29 -5.71 4.15 9.15
N PHE A 30 -5.88 5.12 8.27
CA PHE A 30 -5.72 6.53 8.59
C PHE A 30 -6.61 7.39 7.70
N VAL A 31 -6.92 8.59 8.18
CA VAL A 31 -7.69 9.57 7.43
C VAL A 31 -6.73 10.56 6.76
N VAL A 32 -6.94 10.80 5.47
CA VAL A 32 -6.25 11.87 4.73
C VAL A 32 -7.10 13.13 4.86
N GLN A 33 -6.60 14.13 5.56
CA GLN A 33 -7.27 15.43 5.69
C GLN A 33 -6.41 16.49 5.02
N GLN A 34 -6.99 17.21 4.08
CA GLN A 34 -6.40 18.45 3.58
C GLN A 34 -6.61 19.55 4.61
N ALA A 35 -5.63 20.45 4.76
CA ALA A 35 -5.83 21.67 5.50
C ALA A 35 -6.96 22.46 4.83
N ALA A 36 -8.07 22.68 5.56
CA ALA A 36 -9.17 23.46 5.04
C ALA A 36 -8.65 24.85 4.63
N PRO A 37 -9.00 25.37 3.45
CA PRO A 37 -8.66 26.74 3.09
C PRO A 37 -9.29 27.68 4.12
N LEU A 38 -8.49 28.60 4.66
CA LEU A 38 -8.85 29.56 5.72
C LEU A 38 -10.03 30.49 5.36
N ASN A 39 -10.61 30.39 4.15
CA ASN A 39 -11.65 31.26 3.62
C ASN A 39 -13.05 30.64 3.59
N THR A 40 -13.32 29.57 4.34
CA THR A 40 -14.71 29.19 4.59
C THR A 40 -15.34 30.20 5.53
N SER A 41 -15.96 31.22 4.91
CA SER A 41 -16.81 32.17 5.62
C SER A 41 -17.80 31.38 6.50
N SER A 42 -17.95 31.82 7.74
CA SER A 42 -18.80 31.27 8.79
C SER A 42 -20.29 31.10 8.43
N ALA A 43 -20.67 31.40 7.18
CA ALA A 43 -22.02 31.22 6.63
C ALA A 43 -22.34 29.77 6.20
N SER A 44 -21.34 28.91 5.96
CA SER A 44 -21.56 27.54 5.52
C SER A 44 -21.77 26.53 6.66
N VAL A 45 -21.54 26.93 7.90
CA VAL A 45 -21.69 26.05 9.08
C VAL A 45 -23.16 25.84 9.47
N LEU A 46 -24.08 26.70 8.98
CA LEU A 46 -25.52 26.63 9.28
C LEU A 46 -26.33 25.74 8.32
N ALA A 47 -25.75 25.32 7.21
CA ALA A 47 -26.40 24.38 6.29
C ALA A 47 -25.82 22.99 6.53
N GLY A 48 -26.62 22.05 7.04
CA GLY A 48 -26.24 20.65 7.30
C GLY A 48 -25.80 19.83 6.07
N ALA A 49 -25.33 20.51 5.00
CA ALA A 49 -24.78 19.95 3.77
C ALA A 49 -23.24 19.93 3.70
N ALA A 50 -22.54 20.37 4.77
CA ALA A 50 -21.08 20.56 4.75
C ALA A 50 -20.25 19.25 4.81
N ALA A 51 -20.87 18.12 5.10
CA ALA A 51 -20.12 16.85 5.20
C ALA A 51 -19.85 16.20 3.82
N ALA A 52 -20.72 16.38 2.85
CA ALA A 52 -20.62 15.73 1.55
C ALA A 52 -19.40 16.17 0.71
N PRO A 53 -19.04 17.46 0.59
CA PRO A 53 -17.87 17.88 -0.16
C PRO A 53 -16.55 17.42 0.47
N GLN A 54 -16.45 17.34 1.80
CA GLN A 54 -15.23 16.89 2.49
C GLN A 54 -14.99 15.40 2.27
N VAL A 55 -16.03 14.58 2.27
CA VAL A 55 -15.92 13.14 2.01
C VAL A 55 -15.48 12.88 0.56
N LEU A 56 -16.02 13.64 -0.40
CA LEU A 56 -15.60 13.50 -1.81
C LEU A 56 -14.14 13.90 -2.00
N THR A 57 -13.68 14.97 -1.37
CA THR A 57 -12.27 15.42 -1.44
C THR A 57 -11.34 14.36 -0.84
N SER A 58 -11.66 13.85 0.35
CA SER A 58 -10.84 12.82 1.00
C SER A 58 -10.79 11.51 0.21
N LEU A 59 -11.86 11.17 -0.52
CA LEU A 59 -11.87 10.01 -1.42
C LEU A 59 -10.92 10.20 -2.61
N VAL A 60 -10.97 11.37 -3.25
CA VAL A 60 -10.07 11.72 -4.37
C VAL A 60 -8.63 11.71 -3.90
N ASP A 61 -8.34 12.30 -2.74
CA ASP A 61 -7.00 12.29 -2.15
C ASP A 61 -6.52 10.87 -1.82
N GLY A 62 -7.43 10.02 -1.33
CA GLY A 62 -7.15 8.61 -1.09
C GLY A 62 -6.80 7.84 -2.37
N GLN A 63 -7.44 8.16 -3.50
CA GLN A 63 -7.11 7.57 -4.80
C GLN A 63 -5.75 8.04 -5.31
N TYR A 64 -5.43 9.32 -5.20
CA TYR A 64 -4.09 9.83 -5.55
C TYR A 64 -3.00 9.18 -4.68
N LEU A 65 -3.26 9.03 -3.39
CA LEU A 65 -2.35 8.33 -2.49
C LEU A 65 -2.15 6.86 -2.89
N GLN A 66 -3.22 6.17 -3.29
CA GLN A 66 -3.13 4.79 -3.79
C GLN A 66 -2.19 4.69 -5.01
N VAL A 67 -2.38 5.57 -5.99
CA VAL A 67 -1.53 5.60 -7.19
C VAL A 67 -0.08 5.92 -6.83
N TYR A 68 0.13 6.90 -5.95
CA TYR A 68 1.46 7.30 -5.49
C TYR A 68 2.18 6.14 -4.79
N LEU A 69 1.54 5.51 -3.80
CA LEU A 69 2.15 4.40 -3.07
C LEU A 69 2.46 3.19 -3.95
N ALA A 70 1.68 2.94 -5.00
CA ALA A 70 1.92 1.87 -5.98
C ALA A 70 2.93 2.25 -7.09
N SER A 71 3.53 3.44 -7.01
CA SER A 71 4.44 3.95 -8.04
C SER A 71 5.85 3.35 -7.92
N SER A 72 6.59 3.44 -9.04
CA SER A 72 8.01 3.06 -9.07
C SER A 72 8.88 3.98 -8.20
N GLU A 73 8.45 5.23 -7.99
CA GLU A 73 9.16 6.19 -7.16
C GLU A 73 9.19 5.74 -5.70
N VAL A 74 8.02 5.43 -5.12
CA VAL A 74 7.93 4.93 -3.74
C VAL A 74 8.65 3.60 -3.60
N LYS A 75 8.48 2.67 -4.56
CA LYS A 75 9.25 1.42 -4.58
C LYS A 75 10.76 1.70 -4.49
N ASN A 76 11.30 2.62 -5.29
CA ASN A 76 12.73 2.93 -5.31
C ASN A 76 13.20 3.66 -4.05
N ARG A 77 12.34 4.46 -3.40
CA ARG A 77 12.65 5.09 -2.11
C ARG A 77 12.72 4.07 -0.98
N LEU A 78 11.82 3.08 -0.96
CA LEU A 78 11.78 2.03 0.06
C LEU A 78 12.85 0.95 -0.18
N PHE A 79 13.13 0.67 -1.44
CA PHE A 79 14.11 -0.31 -1.89
C PHE A 79 15.11 0.35 -2.86
N PRO A 80 16.04 1.18 -2.34
CA PRO A 80 16.92 2.02 -3.17
C PRO A 80 17.88 1.21 -4.06
N LYS A 81 18.15 -0.03 -3.70
CA LYS A 81 18.93 -0.95 -4.53
C LYS A 81 18.02 -2.02 -5.11
N PRO A 82 18.09 -2.36 -6.40
CA PRO A 82 17.29 -3.44 -6.99
C PRO A 82 17.38 -4.74 -6.18
N ILE A 83 18.54 -5.03 -5.65
CA ILE A 83 18.86 -6.21 -4.84
C ILE A 83 18.15 -6.18 -3.46
N SER A 84 17.75 -5.01 -2.94
CA SER A 84 17.17 -4.92 -1.59
C SER A 84 15.78 -5.55 -1.49
N LEU A 85 14.93 -5.38 -2.52
CA LEU A 85 13.63 -6.03 -2.61
C LEU A 85 13.82 -7.55 -2.82
N GLU A 86 14.71 -7.92 -3.73
CA GLU A 86 15.02 -9.31 -4.02
C GLU A 86 15.56 -10.04 -2.78
N ASN A 87 16.49 -9.43 -2.04
CA ASN A 87 17.05 -10.05 -0.85
C ASN A 87 16.03 -10.26 0.27
N LYS A 88 15.08 -9.30 0.43
CA LYS A 88 14.02 -9.43 1.43
C LYS A 88 12.96 -10.47 1.06
N TYR A 89 12.63 -10.60 -0.23
CA TYR A 89 11.53 -11.42 -0.73
C TYR A 89 11.99 -12.50 -1.71
N GLN A 90 13.25 -12.90 -1.66
CA GLN A 90 13.80 -13.91 -2.54
C GLN A 90 13.04 -15.23 -2.41
N LYS A 91 12.80 -15.86 -3.56
CA LYS A 91 12.37 -17.26 -3.60
C LYS A 91 13.38 -18.14 -2.86
N SER A 92 12.88 -18.99 -1.99
CA SER A 92 13.69 -19.91 -1.19
C SER A 92 13.34 -21.34 -1.55
N ILE A 93 14.32 -22.20 -1.62
CA ILE A 93 14.08 -23.64 -1.66
C ILE A 93 13.64 -24.05 -0.24
N PRO A 94 12.50 -24.78 -0.06
CA PRO A 94 11.76 -25.52 -1.08
C PRO A 94 10.59 -24.76 -1.76
N ASP A 95 10.23 -23.54 -1.34
CA ASP A 95 9.11 -22.80 -1.90
C ASP A 95 9.54 -21.95 -3.12
N LEU A 96 9.30 -22.47 -4.31
CA LEU A 96 9.62 -21.81 -5.58
C LEU A 96 8.50 -20.91 -6.13
N PHE A 97 7.31 -20.94 -5.49
CA PHE A 97 6.13 -20.21 -5.98
C PHE A 97 5.99 -18.83 -5.33
N THR A 98 6.46 -18.65 -4.10
CA THR A 98 6.40 -17.37 -3.40
C THR A 98 7.72 -16.61 -3.47
N GLY A 99 7.63 -15.30 -3.71
CA GLY A 99 8.79 -14.41 -3.77
C GLY A 99 9.23 -14.04 -5.19
N ILE A 100 10.34 -13.33 -5.26
CA ILE A 100 10.92 -12.81 -6.50
C ILE A 100 12.26 -13.47 -6.82
N ASN A 101 12.55 -13.68 -8.10
CA ASN A 101 13.84 -14.23 -8.54
C ASN A 101 14.93 -13.15 -8.45
N LYS A 102 16.17 -13.58 -8.18
CA LYS A 102 17.34 -12.72 -8.31
C LYS A 102 17.54 -12.27 -9.75
N GLY A 103 17.88 -10.99 -9.95
CA GLY A 103 18.11 -10.43 -11.28
C GLY A 103 16.82 -10.16 -12.05
N SER A 104 15.67 -10.07 -11.37
CA SER A 104 14.40 -9.73 -12.02
C SER A 104 14.46 -8.33 -12.62
N SER A 105 13.82 -8.15 -13.79
CA SER A 105 13.73 -6.85 -14.44
C SER A 105 12.99 -5.81 -13.59
N ALA A 106 13.25 -4.52 -13.81
CA ALA A 106 12.58 -3.44 -13.07
C ALA A 106 11.04 -3.49 -13.17
N PRO A 107 10.41 -3.81 -14.31
CA PRO A 107 8.97 -4.02 -14.38
C PRO A 107 8.48 -5.19 -13.54
N ALA A 108 9.21 -6.32 -13.51
CA ALA A 108 8.86 -7.47 -12.70
C ALA A 108 8.95 -7.15 -11.19
N GLN A 109 9.97 -6.41 -10.79
CA GLN A 109 10.11 -5.94 -9.40
C GLN A 109 8.97 -5.00 -9.01
N LEU A 110 8.51 -4.12 -9.91
CA LEU A 110 7.39 -3.24 -9.65
C LEU A 110 6.06 -4.02 -9.57
N ALA A 111 5.86 -5.00 -10.44
CA ALA A 111 4.69 -5.86 -10.38
C ALA A 111 4.64 -6.62 -9.05
N PHE A 112 5.73 -7.23 -8.65
CA PHE A 112 5.85 -7.92 -7.37
C PHE A 112 5.65 -6.99 -6.17
N TYR A 113 6.23 -5.78 -6.19
CA TYR A 113 6.00 -4.76 -5.15
C TYR A 113 4.52 -4.44 -4.98
N ARG A 114 3.77 -4.32 -6.09
CA ARG A 114 2.33 -4.08 -6.08
C ARG A 114 1.52 -5.26 -5.52
N GLU A 115 2.01 -6.50 -5.66
CA GLU A 115 1.40 -7.68 -5.04
C GLU A 115 1.55 -7.69 -3.51
N LEU A 116 2.63 -7.08 -2.99
CA LEU A 116 2.88 -6.97 -1.56
C LEU A 116 2.07 -5.85 -0.90
N LEU A 117 1.42 -4.98 -1.68
CA LEU A 117 0.76 -3.78 -1.23
C LEU A 117 -0.69 -3.75 -1.71
N GLN A 118 -1.61 -3.51 -0.77
CA GLN A 118 -2.99 -3.18 -1.08
C GLN A 118 -3.36 -1.87 -0.40
N VAL A 119 -3.76 -0.88 -1.17
CA VAL A 119 -4.27 0.41 -0.69
C VAL A 119 -5.73 0.53 -1.09
N SER A 120 -6.60 0.73 -0.13
CA SER A 120 -8.05 0.75 -0.34
C SER A 120 -8.66 2.01 0.30
N PRO A 121 -8.94 3.06 -0.50
CA PRO A 121 -9.72 4.19 -0.03
C PRO A 121 -11.14 3.74 0.36
N GLN A 122 -11.64 4.24 1.49
CA GLN A 122 -12.98 3.93 2.02
C GLN A 122 -13.92 5.12 1.78
N PRO A 123 -14.87 5.01 0.84
CA PRO A 123 -15.73 6.14 0.46
C PRO A 123 -16.61 6.68 1.58
N LEU A 124 -17.04 5.82 2.50
CA LEU A 124 -17.97 6.19 3.56
C LEU A 124 -17.30 6.88 4.75
N SER A 125 -16.07 6.47 5.08
CA SER A 125 -15.33 7.02 6.24
C SER A 125 -14.29 8.07 5.86
N GLY A 126 -13.97 8.20 4.56
CA GLY A 126 -12.87 9.05 4.11
C GLY A 126 -11.49 8.54 4.57
N SER A 127 -11.43 7.32 5.10
CA SER A 127 -10.17 6.69 5.52
C SER A 127 -9.52 5.93 4.37
N VAL A 128 -8.22 5.66 4.53
CA VAL A 128 -7.44 4.80 3.62
C VAL A 128 -6.90 3.64 4.43
N ILE A 129 -7.19 2.43 3.97
CA ILE A 129 -6.64 1.20 4.53
C ILE A 129 -5.43 0.79 3.70
N VAL A 130 -4.29 0.61 4.36
CA VAL A 130 -3.05 0.11 3.76
C VAL A 130 -2.75 -1.26 4.36
N LYS A 131 -2.67 -2.28 3.50
CA LYS A 131 -2.28 -3.63 3.86
C LYS A 131 -0.96 -3.96 3.19
N THR A 132 -0.05 -4.56 3.94
CA THR A 132 1.25 -5.02 3.44
C THR A 132 1.45 -6.48 3.77
N VAL A 133 2.09 -7.18 2.86
CA VAL A 133 2.39 -8.61 3.00
C VAL A 133 3.90 -8.78 3.22
N GLY A 134 4.25 -9.63 4.18
CA GLY A 134 5.62 -10.07 4.45
C GLY A 134 5.68 -11.57 4.65
N PHE A 135 6.90 -12.13 4.60
CA PHE A 135 7.15 -13.54 4.95
C PHE A 135 7.49 -13.72 6.44
N ASP A 136 7.51 -12.61 7.18
CA ASP A 136 7.82 -12.50 8.58
C ASP A 136 6.95 -11.38 9.17
N PRO A 137 6.45 -11.49 10.41
CA PRO A 137 5.64 -10.45 11.06
C PRO A 137 6.34 -9.09 11.14
N GLU A 138 7.63 -9.09 11.50
CA GLU A 138 8.43 -7.85 11.56
C GLU A 138 8.58 -7.22 10.17
N GLN A 139 8.82 -8.04 9.16
CA GLN A 139 8.94 -7.57 7.77
C GLN A 139 7.65 -6.92 7.28
N ALA A 140 6.48 -7.52 7.56
CA ALA A 140 5.19 -6.97 7.19
C ALA A 140 4.93 -5.64 7.93
N PHE A 141 5.26 -5.58 9.22
CA PHE A 141 5.10 -4.39 10.05
C PHE A 141 6.02 -3.25 9.61
N ASP A 142 7.30 -3.52 9.41
CA ASP A 142 8.29 -2.53 8.97
C ASP A 142 7.94 -1.97 7.60
N PHE A 143 7.47 -2.81 6.70
CA PHE A 143 7.04 -2.37 5.37
C PHE A 143 5.82 -1.46 5.47
N ASN A 144 4.83 -1.81 6.29
CA ASN A 144 3.64 -0.98 6.54
C ASN A 144 4.04 0.37 7.14
N LYS A 145 4.88 0.37 8.17
CA LYS A 145 5.39 1.58 8.82
C LYS A 145 6.14 2.49 7.84
N ALA A 146 6.96 1.92 6.97
CA ALA A 146 7.68 2.67 5.95
C ALA A 146 6.71 3.32 4.93
N LEU A 147 5.65 2.62 4.54
CA LEU A 147 4.59 3.19 3.69
C LEU A 147 3.82 4.31 4.36
N LEU A 148 3.54 4.21 5.67
CA LEU A 148 2.91 5.30 6.42
C LEU A 148 3.78 6.57 6.44
N VAL A 149 5.09 6.43 6.53
CA VAL A 149 6.03 7.57 6.41
C VAL A 149 5.94 8.19 5.02
N GLN A 150 5.89 7.40 3.95
CA GLN A 150 5.74 7.91 2.58
C GLN A 150 4.36 8.57 2.37
N SER A 151 3.30 8.01 2.93
CA SER A 151 1.96 8.60 2.89
C SER A 151 1.93 9.98 3.54
N ARG A 152 2.51 10.11 4.74
CA ARG A 152 2.62 11.39 5.44
C ARG A 152 3.41 12.42 4.64
N ARG A 153 4.52 12.00 4.04
CA ARG A 153 5.34 12.86 3.19
C ARG A 153 4.54 13.37 2.00
N PHE A 154 3.84 12.49 1.29
CA PHE A 154 3.01 12.86 0.15
C PHE A 154 1.94 13.89 0.53
N VAL A 155 1.19 13.66 1.61
CA VAL A 155 0.17 14.59 2.09
C VAL A 155 0.77 15.96 2.43
N ASN A 156 1.94 15.98 3.06
CA ASN A 156 2.62 17.23 3.38
C ASN A 156 3.09 17.97 2.12
N GLU A 157 3.64 17.27 1.13
CA GLU A 157 4.08 17.84 -0.15
C GLU A 157 2.88 18.45 -0.91
N VAL A 158 1.74 17.75 -0.95
CA VAL A 158 0.50 18.25 -1.58
C VAL A 158 -0.02 19.50 -0.85
N ASN A 159 -0.09 19.46 0.48
CA ASN A 159 -0.56 20.62 1.27
C ASN A 159 0.36 21.83 1.10
N GLN A 160 1.67 21.65 1.00
CA GLN A 160 2.62 22.74 0.74
C GLN A 160 2.45 23.34 -0.65
N SER A 161 2.21 22.53 -1.67
CA SER A 161 1.98 23.05 -3.04
C SER A 161 0.69 23.87 -3.12
N ILE A 162 -0.38 23.41 -2.49
CA ILE A 162 -1.66 24.15 -2.44
C ILE A 162 -1.48 25.50 -1.73
N ASN A 163 -0.78 25.53 -0.61
CA ASN A 163 -0.53 26.79 0.13
C ASN A 163 0.36 27.74 -0.66
N ALA A 164 1.36 27.23 -1.41
CA ALA A 164 2.22 28.07 -2.24
C ALA A 164 1.44 28.73 -3.39
N ASP A 165 0.56 27.97 -4.04
CA ASP A 165 -0.28 28.48 -5.13
C ASP A 165 -1.27 29.54 -4.63
N GLN A 166 -1.87 29.36 -3.45
CA GLN A 166 -2.77 30.36 -2.85
C GLN A 166 -2.06 31.68 -2.53
N ASN A 167 -0.80 31.64 -2.10
CA ASN A 167 -0.01 32.85 -1.83
C ASN A 167 0.42 33.61 -3.09
N LEU A 168 0.41 32.97 -4.27
CA LEU A 168 0.72 33.62 -5.56
C LEU A 168 -0.48 34.41 -6.10
N PHE A 169 -1.69 34.12 -5.66
CA PHE A 169 -2.93 34.76 -6.11
C PHE A 169 -3.51 35.75 -5.08
N ALA A 170 -2.89 35.90 -3.92
CA ALA A 170 -3.26 36.88 -2.88
C ALA A 170 -2.41 38.16 -2.98
#